data_70cb3ab2fb3e07d0c4c4d4a13bc14c40
#
_entry.id   70cb3ab2fb3e07d0c4c4d4a13bc14c40
#
_cell.length_a   1.000
_cell.length_b   1.000
_cell.length_c   1.000
_cell.angle_alpha   90.00
_cell.angle_beta   90.00
_cell.angle_gamma   90.00
#
_symmetry.space_group_name_H-M   'P 1'
#
loop_
_entity.id
_entity.type
_entity.pdbx_description
1 polymer ?
#
loop_
_entity_poly.entity_id
_entity_poly.type
_entity_poly.pdbx_seq_one_letter_code
_entity_poly.pdbx_strand_id
1 'polypeptide(L)'
;PEGSSKWTFIKEKIKGTPKLTENEKEYVEKYGYEKLQSINPNLYTDKLGLSMSTCSYYSQKTTQSQIATIKSFAIDVDFKKDVNLENYSAEQYFSEMFLDLEEIGLLPTLVEYGHCLRMIYIFEDAIKIPQKNDGRFINLYKKLTKTISDRINEEFNCNAEPQQINSYYRLPNSINEKDLSEIHVIKTGDFYDFDDLVSKFMDEKPENYKYKKKK
;
A
#
# COMPACT_ATOMS: atom_id res chain seq x y z
N PRO A 1 -22.21 -22.60 0.79
CA PRO A 1 -22.61 -21.32 0.30
C PRO A 1 -21.44 -20.75 -0.45
N GLU A 2 -21.71 -20.69 -1.68
CA GLU A 2 -20.89 -19.95 -2.62
C GLU A 2 -20.84 -18.51 -2.16
N GLY A 3 -19.66 -18.06 -1.95
CA GLY A 3 -19.47 -16.72 -1.44
C GLY A 3 -19.17 -16.73 0.03
N SER A 4 -18.04 -17.27 0.36
CA SER A 4 -17.33 -16.72 1.50
C SER A 4 -17.33 -15.21 1.27
N SER A 5 -18.09 -14.51 2.07
CA SER A 5 -18.18 -13.06 2.00
C SER A 5 -16.78 -12.48 2.15
N LYS A 6 -16.18 -12.16 1.04
CA LYS A 6 -14.88 -11.55 1.00
C LYS A 6 -15.09 -10.08 1.22
N TRP A 7 -14.88 -9.65 2.45
CA TRP A 7 -15.04 -8.26 2.82
C TRP A 7 -13.80 -7.47 2.42
N THR A 8 -14.03 -6.42 1.65
CA THR A 8 -13.05 -5.35 1.47
C THR A 8 -13.55 -4.16 2.29
N PHE A 9 -12.70 -3.64 3.15
CA PHE A 9 -13.08 -2.57 4.06
C PHE A 9 -12.56 -1.24 3.57
N ILE A 10 -13.46 -0.26 3.61
CA ILE A 10 -13.13 1.16 3.49
C ILE A 10 -13.22 1.72 4.90
N LYS A 11 -12.15 2.35 5.36
CA LYS A 11 -12.12 3.05 6.63
C LYS A 11 -12.28 4.54 6.40
N GLU A 12 -13.15 5.11 7.19
CA GLU A 12 -13.25 6.55 7.38
C GLU A 12 -12.63 6.89 8.73
N LYS A 13 -11.73 7.85 8.76
CA LYS A 13 -11.15 8.30 10.00
C LYS A 13 -12.12 9.16 10.78
N ILE A 14 -12.97 9.90 10.09
CA ILE A 14 -13.88 10.87 10.68
C ILE A 14 -15.32 10.34 10.60
N LYS A 15 -15.89 10.03 11.77
CA LYS A 15 -17.32 9.77 11.93
C LYS A 15 -17.92 10.84 12.81
N GLY A 16 -18.93 11.55 12.32
CA GLY A 16 -19.58 12.65 13.05
C GLY A 16 -18.84 13.98 12.89
N THR A 17 -18.98 14.88 13.85
CA THR A 17 -18.21 16.15 13.86
C THR A 17 -16.74 15.83 14.04
N PRO A 18 -15.90 16.08 13.05
CA PRO A 18 -14.52 15.65 13.10
C PRO A 18 -13.75 16.43 14.17
N LYS A 19 -12.99 15.70 14.99
CA LYS A 19 -11.90 16.32 15.74
C LYS A 19 -10.77 16.53 14.76
N LEU A 20 -10.65 17.73 14.26
CA LEU A 20 -9.56 18.10 13.38
C LEU A 20 -8.22 17.98 14.11
N THR A 21 -7.21 17.49 13.41
CA THR A 21 -5.83 17.55 13.84
C THR A 21 -5.37 19.02 13.89
N GLU A 22 -4.24 19.33 14.50
CA GLU A 22 -3.75 20.70 14.54
C GLU A 22 -3.48 21.24 13.12
N ASN A 23 -2.93 20.44 12.22
CA ASN A 23 -2.70 20.83 10.82
C ASN A 23 -4.03 21.10 10.07
N GLU A 24 -5.03 20.24 10.29
CA GLU A 24 -6.36 20.44 9.72
C GLU A 24 -7.02 21.72 10.23
N LYS A 25 -6.84 22.05 11.51
CA LYS A 25 -7.33 23.31 12.07
C LYS A 25 -6.65 24.51 11.43
N GLU A 26 -5.34 24.47 11.32
CA GLU A 26 -4.56 25.53 10.67
C GLU A 26 -4.98 25.69 9.20
N TYR A 27 -5.19 24.60 8.47
CA TYR A 27 -5.67 24.64 7.10
C TYR A 27 -7.08 25.23 7.00
N VAL A 28 -8.00 24.81 7.88
CA VAL A 28 -9.37 25.35 7.93
C VAL A 28 -9.36 26.83 8.32
N GLU A 29 -8.51 27.24 9.25
CA GLU A 29 -8.35 28.65 9.62
C GLU A 29 -7.86 29.49 8.43
N LYS A 30 -6.92 28.95 7.66
CA LYS A 30 -6.31 29.66 6.53
C LYS A 30 -7.20 29.69 5.27
N TYR A 31 -7.87 28.58 4.97
CA TYR A 31 -8.56 28.37 3.68
C TYR A 31 -10.07 28.13 3.81
N GLY A 32 -10.56 27.87 5.01
CA GLY A 32 -11.95 27.48 5.28
C GLY A 32 -12.25 26.00 5.10
N TYR A 33 -13.23 25.51 5.86
CA TYR A 33 -13.64 24.09 5.85
C TYR A 33 -14.17 23.64 4.48
N GLU A 34 -14.90 24.52 3.79
CA GLU A 34 -15.40 24.26 2.44
C GLU A 34 -14.28 24.04 1.43
N LYS A 35 -13.13 24.72 1.61
CA LYS A 35 -11.95 24.52 0.76
C LYS A 35 -11.33 23.16 1.02
N LEU A 36 -11.23 22.72 2.26
CA LEU A 36 -10.76 21.39 2.61
C LEU A 36 -11.66 20.31 1.98
N GLN A 37 -12.99 20.48 2.03
CA GLN A 37 -13.92 19.58 1.38
C GLN A 37 -13.85 19.62 -0.15
N SER A 38 -13.55 20.79 -0.74
CA SER A 38 -13.50 20.96 -2.20
C SER A 38 -12.33 20.27 -2.88
N ILE A 39 -11.30 19.89 -2.16
CA ILE A 39 -10.12 19.19 -2.73
C ILE A 39 -10.51 17.80 -3.26
N ASN A 40 -11.54 17.18 -2.69
CA ASN A 40 -12.03 15.87 -3.11
C ASN A 40 -13.57 15.87 -3.37
N PRO A 41 -14.09 16.68 -4.28
CA PRO A 41 -15.52 16.91 -4.38
C PRO A 41 -16.33 15.70 -4.85
N ASN A 42 -15.73 14.77 -5.59
CA ASN A 42 -16.49 13.73 -6.28
C ASN A 42 -16.59 12.40 -5.52
N LEU A 43 -15.76 12.20 -4.50
CA LEU A 43 -15.71 10.92 -3.79
C LEU A 43 -15.78 11.04 -2.27
N TYR A 44 -15.31 12.17 -1.70
CA TYR A 44 -15.05 12.26 -0.26
C TYR A 44 -15.34 13.64 0.31
N THR A 45 -16.43 14.26 -0.09
CA THR A 45 -16.79 15.67 0.16
C THR A 45 -16.73 16.12 1.62
N ASP A 46 -16.73 15.19 2.55
CA ASP A 46 -16.76 15.45 3.99
C ASP A 46 -15.80 14.57 4.79
N LYS A 47 -14.81 13.92 4.10
CA LYS A 47 -14.00 12.87 4.71
C LYS A 47 -12.52 13.05 4.43
N LEU A 48 -11.75 13.06 5.51
CA LEU A 48 -10.28 13.07 5.49
C LEU A 48 -9.74 11.70 5.84
N GLY A 49 -8.55 11.37 5.34
CA GLY A 49 -7.85 10.15 5.69
C GLY A 49 -8.57 8.88 5.27
N LEU A 50 -9.33 8.93 4.18
CA LEU A 50 -10.04 7.76 3.68
C LEU A 50 -9.05 6.75 3.12
N SER A 51 -9.16 5.50 3.56
CA SER A 51 -8.26 4.43 3.14
C SER A 51 -9.00 3.11 2.91
N MET A 52 -8.46 2.28 2.03
CA MET A 52 -9.02 1.00 1.63
C MET A 52 -8.04 -0.14 1.91
N SER A 53 -8.56 -1.27 2.38
CA SER A 53 -7.77 -2.50 2.47
C SER A 53 -7.61 -3.15 1.10
N THR A 54 -6.40 -3.57 0.77
CA THR A 54 -6.12 -4.35 -0.44
C THR A 54 -6.38 -5.85 -0.26
N CYS A 55 -6.64 -6.27 0.98
CA CYS A 55 -7.05 -7.63 1.32
C CYS A 55 -8.57 -7.75 1.40
N SER A 56 -9.11 -8.91 1.05
CA SER A 56 -10.44 -9.29 1.49
C SER A 56 -10.37 -10.29 2.65
N TYR A 57 -11.44 -10.39 3.42
CA TYR A 57 -11.48 -11.13 4.67
C TYR A 57 -12.64 -12.12 4.71
N TYR A 58 -12.50 -13.20 5.46
CA TYR A 58 -13.57 -14.17 5.70
C TYR A 58 -14.65 -13.66 6.67
N SER A 59 -14.34 -12.64 7.46
CA SER A 59 -15.26 -12.04 8.43
C SER A 59 -15.06 -10.53 8.48
N GLN A 60 -15.84 -9.85 9.32
CA GLN A 60 -15.68 -8.42 9.58
C GLN A 60 -14.42 -8.06 10.40
N LYS A 61 -13.66 -9.07 10.84
CA LYS A 61 -12.39 -8.85 11.55
C LYS A 61 -11.26 -8.72 10.53
N THR A 62 -10.51 -7.63 10.62
CA THR A 62 -9.38 -7.32 9.73
C THR A 62 -8.04 -7.83 10.27
N THR A 63 -8.04 -8.97 10.94
CA THR A 63 -6.83 -9.63 11.43
C THR A 63 -6.20 -10.49 10.36
N GLN A 64 -4.89 -10.71 10.43
CA GLN A 64 -4.16 -11.54 9.46
C GLN A 64 -4.73 -12.97 9.32
N SER A 65 -5.25 -13.55 10.41
CA SER A 65 -5.88 -14.87 10.39
C SER A 65 -7.21 -14.92 9.62
N GLN A 66 -7.81 -13.79 9.33
CA GLN A 66 -9.08 -13.67 8.61
C GLN A 66 -8.91 -13.23 7.16
N ILE A 67 -7.69 -13.07 6.68
CA ILE A 67 -7.44 -12.73 5.28
C ILE A 67 -7.92 -13.85 4.37
N ALA A 68 -8.76 -13.51 3.41
CA ALA A 68 -9.29 -14.42 2.41
C ALA A 68 -8.56 -14.31 1.07
N THR A 69 -8.20 -13.07 0.68
CA THR A 69 -7.40 -12.83 -0.52
C THR A 69 -6.43 -11.68 -0.29
N ILE A 70 -5.30 -11.73 -1.02
CA ILE A 70 -4.32 -10.66 -1.08
C ILE A 70 -4.21 -10.26 -2.56
N LYS A 71 -4.23 -8.96 -2.83
CA LYS A 71 -4.14 -8.43 -4.20
C LYS A 71 -2.87 -7.64 -4.47
N SER A 72 -2.17 -7.20 -3.42
CA SER A 72 -1.00 -6.35 -3.56
C SER A 72 -0.15 -6.37 -2.30
N PHE A 73 1.05 -5.87 -2.43
CA PHE A 73 1.86 -5.40 -1.31
C PHE A 73 2.34 -3.98 -1.59
N ALA A 74 2.78 -3.29 -0.54
CA ALA A 74 3.38 -1.97 -0.67
C ALA A 74 4.66 -1.87 0.16
N ILE A 75 5.53 -1.00 -0.31
CA ILE A 75 6.77 -0.61 0.35
C ILE A 75 6.73 0.90 0.50
N ASP A 76 6.82 1.37 1.73
CA ASP A 76 7.02 2.78 2.02
C ASP A 76 8.51 3.08 1.91
N VAL A 77 8.85 4.15 1.20
CA VAL A 77 10.23 4.60 1.04
C VAL A 77 10.37 5.95 1.70
N ASP A 78 11.06 5.95 2.81
CA ASP A 78 11.47 7.17 3.50
C ASP A 78 12.84 7.61 2.97
N PHE A 79 12.95 8.90 2.70
CA PHE A 79 14.23 9.48 2.30
C PHE A 79 15.17 9.55 3.49
N LYS A 80 16.44 9.26 3.29
CA LYS A 80 17.43 9.50 4.33
C LYS A 80 17.53 10.99 4.62
N LYS A 81 17.78 11.34 5.87
CA LYS A 81 17.85 12.72 6.39
C LYS A 81 18.86 13.63 5.69
N ASP A 82 19.79 13.04 4.93
CA ASP A 82 20.83 13.77 4.22
C ASP A 82 20.36 14.34 2.87
N VAL A 83 19.18 13.92 2.40
CA VAL A 83 18.55 14.54 1.23
C VAL A 83 17.86 15.80 1.69
N ASN A 84 18.30 16.95 1.19
CA ASN A 84 17.68 18.24 1.49
C ASN A 84 16.29 18.31 0.87
N LEU A 85 15.27 17.81 1.58
CA LEU A 85 13.88 17.71 1.13
C LEU A 85 13.21 19.08 0.89
N GLU A 86 13.82 20.18 1.28
CA GLU A 86 13.26 21.50 1.02
C GLU A 86 13.13 21.81 -0.49
N ASN A 87 13.91 21.10 -1.33
CA ASN A 87 13.94 21.29 -2.77
C ASN A 87 13.73 20.01 -3.58
N TYR A 88 13.35 18.89 -2.95
CA TYR A 88 13.31 17.59 -3.61
C TYR A 88 12.00 16.87 -3.33
N SER A 89 11.15 16.74 -4.33
CA SER A 89 9.85 16.07 -4.18
C SER A 89 9.97 14.55 -4.26
N ALA A 90 9.01 13.84 -3.68
CA ALA A 90 8.90 12.39 -3.80
C ALA A 90 8.81 11.93 -5.26
N GLU A 91 8.20 12.75 -6.13
CA GLU A 91 8.08 12.49 -7.56
C GLU A 91 9.44 12.58 -8.28
N GLN A 92 10.24 13.59 -7.95
CA GLN A 92 11.60 13.72 -8.50
C GLN A 92 12.46 12.53 -8.10
N TYR A 93 12.41 12.15 -6.83
CA TYR A 93 13.15 11.00 -6.32
C TYR A 93 12.75 9.70 -7.02
N PHE A 94 11.45 9.46 -7.20
CA PHE A 94 10.99 8.29 -7.93
C PHE A 94 11.45 8.33 -9.41
N SER A 95 11.47 9.50 -10.03
CA SER A 95 11.91 9.64 -11.42
C SER A 95 13.38 9.23 -11.59
N GLU A 96 14.22 9.46 -10.60
CA GLU A 96 15.62 9.02 -10.59
C GLU A 96 15.75 7.50 -10.41
N MET A 97 14.87 6.90 -9.60
CA MET A 97 14.86 5.45 -9.36
C MET A 97 14.25 4.65 -10.52
N PHE A 98 13.51 5.29 -11.41
CA PHE A 98 12.61 4.61 -12.35
C PHE A 98 13.32 3.58 -13.23
N LEU A 99 14.37 3.98 -13.91
CA LEU A 99 15.10 3.11 -14.83
C LEU A 99 15.79 1.95 -14.13
N ASP A 100 16.38 2.21 -12.98
CA ASP A 100 17.08 1.19 -12.20
C ASP A 100 16.08 0.18 -11.60
N LEU A 101 14.90 0.66 -11.15
CA LEU A 101 13.81 -0.22 -10.72
C LEU A 101 13.29 -1.10 -11.86
N GLU A 102 13.20 -0.57 -13.08
CA GLU A 102 12.82 -1.34 -14.26
C GLU A 102 13.88 -2.40 -14.58
N GLU A 103 15.17 -2.04 -14.56
CA GLU A 103 16.29 -2.95 -14.82
C GLU A 103 16.34 -4.12 -13.84
N ILE A 104 16.16 -3.86 -12.56
CA ILE A 104 16.12 -4.93 -11.55
C ILE A 104 14.76 -5.68 -11.52
N GLY A 105 13.78 -5.22 -12.32
CA GLY A 105 12.44 -5.81 -12.44
C GLY A 105 11.58 -5.61 -11.19
N LEU A 106 11.70 -4.46 -10.57
CA LEU A 106 10.92 -4.02 -9.40
C LEU A 106 10.21 -2.68 -9.63
N LEU A 107 9.91 -2.33 -10.89
CA LEU A 107 9.11 -1.14 -11.18
C LEU A 107 7.70 -1.31 -10.60
N PRO A 108 7.25 -0.51 -9.64
CA PRO A 108 5.96 -0.71 -9.00
C PRO A 108 4.80 -0.53 -9.99
N THR A 109 3.70 -1.24 -9.78
CA THR A 109 2.48 -1.06 -10.59
C THR A 109 1.89 0.34 -10.42
N LEU A 110 1.85 0.82 -9.17
CA LEU A 110 1.40 2.15 -8.82
C LEU A 110 2.39 2.79 -7.87
N VAL A 111 2.51 4.10 -7.97
CA VAL A 111 3.24 4.93 -7.02
C VAL A 111 2.28 5.92 -6.38
N GLU A 112 2.25 5.94 -5.07
CA GLU A 112 1.50 6.91 -4.27
C GLU A 112 2.48 7.97 -3.77
N TYR A 113 2.20 9.21 -4.12
CA TYR A 113 2.90 10.39 -3.63
C TYR A 113 2.06 11.09 -2.56
N GLY A 114 2.70 11.50 -1.51
CA GLY A 114 2.13 12.24 -0.41
C GLY A 114 3.27 12.70 0.49
N HIS A 115 3.12 12.51 1.78
CA HIS A 115 4.20 12.80 2.74
C HIS A 115 5.45 11.91 2.54
N CYS A 116 5.27 10.71 1.99
CA CYS A 116 6.34 9.77 1.63
C CYS A 116 6.04 9.17 0.25
N LEU A 117 7.02 8.49 -0.31
CA LEU A 117 6.86 7.69 -1.51
C LEU A 117 6.38 6.30 -1.09
N ARG A 118 5.28 5.82 -1.68
CA ARG A 118 4.82 4.45 -1.52
C ARG A 118 4.78 3.73 -2.85
N MET A 119 5.52 2.66 -2.96
CA MET A 119 5.54 1.76 -4.10
C MET A 119 4.52 0.65 -3.89
N ILE A 120 3.57 0.47 -4.81
CA ILE A 120 2.49 -0.52 -4.70
C ILE A 120 2.63 -1.52 -5.85
N TYR A 121 2.76 -2.78 -5.50
CA TYR A 121 2.89 -3.91 -6.42
C TYR A 121 1.59 -4.70 -6.42
N ILE A 122 0.88 -4.70 -7.54
CA ILE A 122 -0.43 -5.35 -7.67
C ILE A 122 -0.25 -6.69 -8.39
N PHE A 123 -0.89 -7.73 -7.87
CA PHE A 123 -0.88 -9.04 -8.50
C PHE A 123 -1.93 -9.14 -9.61
N GLU A 124 -1.59 -9.78 -10.71
CA GLU A 124 -2.53 -10.11 -11.80
C GLU A 124 -3.74 -10.84 -11.26
N ASP A 125 -3.50 -11.90 -10.51
CA ASP A 125 -4.52 -12.67 -9.83
C ASP A 125 -4.49 -12.46 -8.31
N ALA A 126 -5.68 -12.28 -7.73
CA ALA A 126 -5.80 -12.22 -6.27
C ALA A 126 -5.45 -13.58 -5.65
N ILE A 127 -4.46 -13.57 -4.77
CA ILE A 127 -4.01 -14.79 -4.09
C ILE A 127 -5.05 -15.20 -3.06
N LYS A 128 -5.59 -16.42 -3.20
CA LYS A 128 -6.58 -16.98 -2.28
C LYS A 128 -5.90 -17.67 -1.11
N ILE A 129 -6.21 -17.22 0.10
CA ILE A 129 -5.72 -17.82 1.35
C ILE A 129 -6.81 -18.73 1.91
N PRO A 130 -6.58 -20.03 2.07
CA PRO A 130 -7.56 -20.91 2.70
C PRO A 130 -7.88 -20.47 4.13
N GLN A 131 -9.14 -20.57 4.54
CA GLN A 131 -9.57 -20.17 5.90
C GLN A 131 -8.83 -20.94 7.00
N LYS A 132 -8.48 -22.20 6.73
CA LYS A 132 -7.64 -23.03 7.60
C LYS A 132 -6.24 -23.12 6.99
N ASN A 133 -5.52 -22.01 6.97
CA ASN A 133 -4.12 -22.03 6.53
C ASN A 133 -3.19 -22.25 7.75
N ASP A 134 -2.03 -22.79 7.48
CA ASP A 134 -0.99 -23.05 8.48
C ASP A 134 0.00 -21.86 8.64
N GLY A 135 -0.35 -20.72 8.09
CA GLY A 135 0.47 -19.52 8.12
C GLY A 135 1.65 -19.49 7.14
N ARG A 136 1.96 -20.60 6.46
CA ARG A 136 3.11 -20.65 5.53
C ARG A 136 3.07 -19.56 4.50
N PHE A 137 1.90 -19.34 3.88
CA PHE A 137 1.77 -18.31 2.86
C PHE A 137 1.99 -16.90 3.44
N ILE A 138 1.43 -16.60 4.61
CA ILE A 138 1.61 -15.29 5.28
C ILE A 138 3.07 -15.06 5.61
N ASN A 139 3.78 -16.10 6.07
CA ASN A 139 5.21 -16.01 6.38
C ASN A 139 6.04 -15.83 5.10
N LEU A 140 5.71 -16.53 4.03
CA LEU A 140 6.36 -16.35 2.74
C LEU A 140 6.16 -14.94 2.20
N TYR A 141 4.93 -14.44 2.23
CA TYR A 141 4.61 -13.06 1.83
C TYR A 141 5.47 -12.04 2.61
N LYS A 142 5.52 -12.16 3.94
CA LYS A 142 6.35 -11.28 4.77
C LYS A 142 7.83 -11.35 4.41
N LYS A 143 8.33 -12.55 4.16
CA LYS A 143 9.72 -12.76 3.79
C LYS A 143 10.02 -12.17 2.41
N LEU A 144 9.13 -12.39 1.42
CA LEU A 144 9.26 -11.81 0.09
C LEU A 144 9.28 -10.28 0.13
N THR A 145 8.30 -9.68 0.80
CA THR A 145 8.22 -8.22 0.88
C THR A 145 9.41 -7.59 1.60
N LYS A 146 9.95 -8.28 2.61
CA LYS A 146 11.18 -7.88 3.28
C LYS A 146 12.39 -7.99 2.35
N THR A 147 12.53 -9.11 1.62
CA THR A 147 13.63 -9.30 0.67
C THR A 147 13.62 -8.22 -0.43
N ILE A 148 12.44 -7.90 -0.97
CA ILE A 148 12.31 -6.83 -1.98
C ILE A 148 12.67 -5.47 -1.37
N SER A 149 12.19 -5.19 -0.17
CA SER A 149 12.51 -3.95 0.55
C SER A 149 14.02 -3.81 0.82
N ASP A 150 14.69 -4.90 1.23
CA ASP A 150 16.13 -4.91 1.44
C ASP A 150 16.89 -4.66 0.14
N ARG A 151 16.45 -5.25 -0.97
CA ARG A 151 17.02 -5.01 -2.29
C ARG A 151 16.90 -3.54 -2.73
N ILE A 152 15.75 -2.91 -2.49
CA ILE A 152 15.55 -1.48 -2.76
C ILE A 152 16.50 -0.64 -1.89
N ASN A 153 16.66 -0.99 -0.62
CA ASN A 153 17.57 -0.29 0.29
C ASN A 153 19.04 -0.38 -0.15
N GLU A 154 19.44 -1.55 -0.63
CA GLU A 154 20.80 -1.76 -1.13
C GLU A 154 21.07 -0.95 -2.40
N GLU A 155 20.10 -0.91 -3.33
CA GLU A 155 20.25 -0.24 -4.61
C GLU A 155 20.23 1.28 -4.47
N PHE A 156 19.30 1.82 -3.68
CA PHE A 156 19.01 3.26 -3.67
C PHE A 156 19.44 3.99 -2.40
N ASN A 157 20.11 3.31 -1.48
CA ASN A 157 20.55 3.90 -0.23
C ASN A 157 19.42 4.69 0.49
N CYS A 158 18.21 4.15 0.50
CA CYS A 158 17.02 4.72 1.14
C CYS A 158 16.64 3.94 2.41
N ASN A 159 15.52 4.28 3.01
CA ASN A 159 14.89 3.51 4.07
C ASN A 159 13.54 3.00 3.56
N ALA A 160 13.56 1.88 2.83
CA ALA A 160 12.38 1.21 2.35
C ALA A 160 11.91 0.17 3.37
N GLU A 161 10.63 0.22 3.73
CA GLU A 161 10.01 -0.68 4.69
C GLU A 161 8.72 -1.30 4.12
N PRO A 162 8.55 -2.64 4.21
CA PRO A 162 7.34 -3.27 3.72
C PRO A 162 6.16 -2.98 4.65
N GLN A 163 5.04 -2.62 4.06
CA GLN A 163 3.79 -2.47 4.80
C GLN A 163 3.24 -3.82 5.27
N GLN A 164 2.52 -3.80 6.37
CA GLN A 164 1.87 -5.01 6.87
C GLN A 164 0.83 -5.52 5.87
N ILE A 165 0.72 -6.84 5.75
CA ILE A 165 -0.21 -7.51 4.82
C ILE A 165 -1.67 -7.06 4.94
N ASN A 166 -2.10 -6.59 6.10
CA ASN A 166 -3.44 -6.09 6.37
C ASN A 166 -3.48 -4.56 6.53
N SER A 167 -2.51 -3.85 6.00
CA SER A 167 -2.48 -2.39 5.96
C SER A 167 -3.60 -1.83 5.09
N TYR A 168 -3.90 -0.58 5.34
CA TYR A 168 -4.84 0.20 4.57
C TYR A 168 -4.05 1.24 3.77
N TYR A 169 -4.38 1.36 2.51
CA TYR A 169 -3.80 2.36 1.61
C TYR A 169 -4.78 3.50 1.46
N ARG A 170 -4.27 4.72 1.41
CA ARG A 170 -5.11 5.88 1.15
C ARG A 170 -5.67 5.80 -0.26
N LEU A 171 -6.88 6.29 -0.41
CA LEU A 171 -7.48 6.35 -1.74
C LEU A 171 -6.88 7.51 -2.54
N PRO A 172 -6.72 7.34 -3.86
CA PRO A 172 -6.30 8.42 -4.74
C PRO A 172 -7.19 9.64 -4.57
N ASN A 173 -6.60 10.82 -4.65
CA ASN A 173 -7.25 12.12 -4.47
C ASN A 173 -7.88 12.32 -3.08
N SER A 174 -7.56 11.47 -2.10
CA SER A 174 -7.89 11.74 -0.70
C SER A 174 -6.85 12.68 -0.09
N ILE A 175 -7.14 13.19 1.10
CA ILE A 175 -6.24 14.07 1.82
C ILE A 175 -5.57 13.29 2.94
N ASN A 176 -4.27 13.41 3.03
CA ASN A 176 -3.50 12.88 4.13
C ASN A 176 -3.80 13.68 5.40
N GLU A 177 -4.33 13.03 6.40
CA GLU A 177 -4.73 13.68 7.65
C GLU A 177 -3.56 14.16 8.52
N LYS A 178 -2.31 13.81 8.17
CA LYS A 178 -1.13 14.20 8.94
C LYS A 178 -0.59 15.58 8.55
N ASP A 179 -0.59 15.87 7.26
CA ASP A 179 0.03 17.07 6.69
C ASP A 179 -0.85 17.80 5.68
N LEU A 180 -2.09 17.29 5.48
CA LEU A 180 -3.08 17.80 4.54
C LEU A 180 -2.64 17.81 3.08
N SER A 181 -1.62 17.01 2.73
CA SER A 181 -1.24 16.81 1.35
C SER A 181 -2.29 15.99 0.60
N GLU A 182 -2.51 16.30 -0.66
CA GLU A 182 -3.31 15.46 -1.55
C GLU A 182 -2.53 14.19 -1.92
N ILE A 183 -3.21 13.05 -1.92
CA ILE A 183 -2.63 11.76 -2.30
C ILE A 183 -2.73 11.60 -3.81
N HIS A 184 -1.62 11.70 -4.48
CA HIS A 184 -1.50 11.42 -5.91
C HIS A 184 -1.06 9.98 -6.13
N VAL A 185 -1.76 9.28 -7.03
CA VAL A 185 -1.40 7.91 -7.42
C VAL A 185 -1.22 7.86 -8.93
N ILE A 186 -0.06 7.38 -9.35
CA ILE A 186 0.32 7.28 -10.76
C ILE A 186 0.55 5.80 -11.09
N LYS A 187 0.05 5.34 -12.22
CA LYS A 187 0.39 4.03 -12.78
C LYS A 187 1.77 4.13 -13.44
N THR A 188 2.67 3.22 -13.08
CA THR A 188 4.05 3.22 -13.57
C THR A 188 4.44 1.90 -14.24
N GLY A 189 4.14 0.77 -13.64
CA GLY A 189 4.50 -0.56 -14.13
C GLY A 189 3.31 -1.45 -14.42
N ASP A 190 3.60 -2.71 -14.73
CA ASP A 190 2.63 -3.76 -14.98
C ASP A 190 2.19 -4.47 -13.68
N PHE A 191 1.27 -5.40 -13.82
CA PHE A 191 0.90 -6.30 -12.75
C PHE A 191 1.95 -7.41 -12.60
N TYR A 192 2.00 -8.01 -11.43
CA TYR A 192 2.97 -9.03 -11.08
C TYR A 192 2.32 -10.40 -10.89
N ASP A 193 2.98 -11.46 -11.36
CA ASP A 193 2.70 -12.80 -10.88
C ASP A 193 3.44 -13.04 -9.56
N PHE A 194 2.73 -13.53 -8.55
CA PHE A 194 3.31 -13.76 -7.23
C PHE A 194 4.35 -14.89 -7.24
N ASP A 195 4.09 -15.95 -8.01
CA ASP A 195 4.98 -17.10 -8.07
C ASP A 195 6.31 -16.72 -8.76
N ASP A 196 6.23 -15.83 -9.76
CA ASP A 196 7.41 -15.29 -10.44
C ASP A 196 8.25 -14.43 -9.50
N LEU A 197 7.61 -13.56 -8.72
CA LEU A 197 8.33 -12.77 -7.71
C LEU A 197 9.01 -13.67 -6.67
N VAL A 198 8.31 -14.69 -6.17
CA VAL A 198 8.88 -15.63 -5.21
C VAL A 198 10.06 -16.37 -5.81
N SER A 199 9.92 -16.87 -7.05
CA SER A 199 10.99 -17.59 -7.74
C SER A 199 12.21 -16.70 -8.02
N LYS A 200 11.97 -15.42 -8.37
CA LYS A 200 13.04 -14.46 -8.69
C LYS A 200 13.82 -14.01 -7.45
N PHE A 201 13.12 -13.70 -6.37
CA PHE A 201 13.74 -13.06 -5.20
C PHE A 201 14.00 -13.99 -4.02
N MET A 202 13.45 -15.20 -4.00
CA MET A 202 13.56 -16.10 -2.85
C MET A 202 14.06 -17.50 -3.18
N ASP A 203 14.26 -17.80 -4.45
CA ASP A 203 14.69 -19.16 -4.88
C ASP A 203 13.71 -20.26 -4.39
N GLU A 204 12.44 -19.92 -4.22
CA GLU A 204 11.39 -20.80 -3.70
C GLU A 204 10.51 -21.33 -4.83
N LYS A 205 10.03 -22.57 -4.70
CA LYS A 205 9.09 -23.14 -5.67
C LYS A 205 7.65 -23.06 -5.16
N PRO A 206 6.67 -22.81 -6.05
CA PRO A 206 5.25 -22.72 -5.68
C PRO A 206 4.72 -23.91 -4.86
N GLU A 207 5.21 -25.11 -5.11
CA GLU A 207 4.81 -26.31 -4.37
C GLU A 207 5.23 -26.32 -2.90
N ASN A 208 6.19 -25.52 -2.51
CA ASN A 208 6.69 -25.45 -1.13
C ASN A 208 5.72 -24.69 -0.21
N TYR A 209 4.94 -23.78 -0.74
CA TYR A 209 4.07 -22.91 0.05
C TYR A 209 2.59 -22.97 -0.34
N LYS A 210 2.25 -23.45 -1.55
CA LYS A 210 0.86 -23.62 -1.93
C LYS A 210 0.19 -24.69 -1.09
N TYR A 211 -1.01 -24.38 -0.64
CA TYR A 211 -1.82 -25.33 0.14
C TYR A 211 -2.19 -26.53 -0.73
N LYS A 212 -1.65 -27.69 -0.39
CA LYS A 212 -2.06 -28.95 -1.02
C LYS A 212 -3.39 -29.40 -0.39
N LYS A 213 -4.50 -29.37 -1.15
CA LYS A 213 -5.71 -30.07 -0.72
C LYS A 213 -5.33 -31.53 -0.47
N LYS A 214 -5.53 -32.02 0.76
CA LYS A 214 -5.50 -33.47 1.00
C LYS A 214 -6.57 -34.09 0.11
N LYS A 215 -6.16 -34.97 -0.78
CA LYS A 215 -7.07 -35.82 -1.57
C LYS A 215 -7.89 -36.70 -0.65
#